data_083fcbc6a38294df6ea115e1f0aeb024
#
_entry.id   083fcbc6a38294df6ea115e1f0aeb024
#
_cell.length_a   1.000
_cell.length_b   1.000
_cell.length_c   1.000
_cell.angle_alpha   90.00
_cell.angle_beta   90.00
_cell.angle_gamma   90.00
#
_symmetry.space_group_name_H-M   'P 1'
#
loop_
_entity.id
_entity.type
_entity.pdbx_description
1 polymer ?
#
loop_
_entity_poly.entity_id
_entity_poly.type
_entity_poly.pdbx_seq_one_letter_code
_entity_poly.pdbx_strand_id
1 'polypeptide(L)'
;NYSKHGQSKWHSEILNLAERFMKENDEWRFLHFFKNWNPENLRTDDWKETKKDEHTYKPLATKALKKTFEILKTQTSEQDLSWLIKPYETAIKLFPDDEWLLREKALLHFKNKELEFAIKIYKQLVLELSNKHYVWQEFSDCIISDNSLKIGMLSKALSLEKNEDFLGDIHLDLAKTLIDENLLENALVELETYKKHREIKGWKLSSLFDELHKKTISVKQSLKDNQELYKKYIPFAENFSYADFDWTELVLVDKWKDDKGKERLTFTDGKTIEFAISK
;
A
#
# COMPACT_ATOMS: atom_id res chain seq x y z
N ASN A 1 -24.47 2.00 26.65
CA ASN A 1 -23.09 2.46 26.81
C ASN A 1 -22.16 1.26 26.92
N TYR A 2 -21.69 0.77 25.79
CA TYR A 2 -20.89 -0.48 25.69
C TYR A 2 -19.55 -0.38 26.42
N SER A 3 -18.98 0.82 26.54
CA SER A 3 -17.69 1.06 27.21
C SER A 3 -17.69 0.78 28.72
N LYS A 4 -18.86 0.63 29.33
CA LYS A 4 -18.99 0.33 30.80
C LYS A 4 -18.99 -1.17 31.10
N HIS A 5 -19.16 -2.01 30.07
CA HIS A 5 -19.16 -3.45 30.24
C HIS A 5 -17.79 -3.96 29.77
N GLY A 6 -16.92 -4.33 30.69
CA GLY A 6 -15.60 -4.85 30.41
C GLY A 6 -15.63 -6.11 29.51
N GLN A 7 -14.46 -6.67 29.24
CA GLN A 7 -14.28 -7.86 28.43
C GLN A 7 -15.24 -8.99 28.81
N SER A 8 -16.12 -9.40 27.94
CA SER A 8 -17.04 -10.52 28.13
C SER A 8 -17.35 -11.22 26.79
N LYS A 9 -17.82 -12.47 26.89
CA LYS A 9 -18.25 -13.21 25.69
C LYS A 9 -19.38 -12.47 24.93
N TRP A 10 -20.33 -11.90 25.65
CA TRP A 10 -21.43 -11.13 25.05
C TRP A 10 -20.93 -9.88 24.34
N HIS A 11 -19.92 -9.23 24.90
CA HIS A 11 -19.30 -8.07 24.27
C HIS A 11 -18.67 -8.45 22.92
N SER A 12 -17.96 -9.58 22.84
CA SER A 12 -17.40 -10.11 21.58
C SER A 12 -18.48 -10.54 20.59
N GLU A 13 -19.58 -11.15 21.06
CA GLU A 13 -20.69 -11.51 20.15
C GLU A 13 -21.36 -10.29 19.51
N ILE A 14 -21.49 -9.18 20.24
CA ILE A 14 -21.99 -7.91 19.69
C ILE A 14 -21.04 -7.39 18.58
N LEU A 15 -19.72 -7.45 18.79
CA LEU A 15 -18.76 -7.08 17.76
C LEU A 15 -18.87 -8.00 16.52
N ASN A 16 -18.99 -9.31 16.75
CA ASN A 16 -19.15 -10.28 15.66
C ASN A 16 -20.42 -10.01 14.82
N LEU A 17 -21.52 -9.67 15.47
CA LEU A 17 -22.76 -9.26 14.80
C LEU A 17 -22.56 -7.97 14.00
N ALA A 18 -21.93 -6.95 14.58
CA ALA A 18 -21.66 -5.69 13.92
C ALA A 18 -20.74 -5.87 12.69
N GLU A 19 -19.68 -6.68 12.81
CA GLU A 19 -18.77 -7.01 11.72
C GLU A 19 -19.51 -7.67 10.55
N ARG A 20 -20.43 -8.59 10.83
CA ARG A 20 -21.16 -9.35 9.81
C ARG A 20 -22.30 -8.57 9.14
N PHE A 21 -23.00 -7.73 9.86
CA PHE A 21 -24.28 -7.14 9.40
C PHE A 21 -24.17 -5.67 9.00
N MET A 22 -23.17 -4.92 9.47
CA MET A 22 -22.95 -3.55 9.00
C MET A 22 -22.14 -3.60 7.68
N LYS A 23 -22.87 -3.71 6.52
CA LYS A 23 -22.28 -3.82 5.17
C LYS A 23 -22.44 -2.51 4.39
N GLU A 24 -21.72 -2.43 3.30
CA GLU A 24 -21.56 -1.43 2.22
C GLU A 24 -22.24 -0.05 2.32
N ASN A 25 -23.44 0.07 2.78
CA ASN A 25 -24.13 1.37 2.93
C ASN A 25 -24.03 1.97 4.35
N ASP A 26 -23.50 1.21 5.30
CA ASP A 26 -23.42 1.55 6.73
C ASP A 26 -21.98 1.45 7.29
N GLU A 27 -20.99 1.48 6.43
CA GLU A 27 -19.57 1.30 6.81
C GLU A 27 -19.10 2.31 7.86
N TRP A 28 -19.49 3.59 7.70
CA TRP A 28 -19.18 4.63 8.68
C TRP A 28 -19.79 4.35 10.07
N ARG A 29 -20.92 3.64 10.12
CA ARG A 29 -21.56 3.22 11.38
C ARG A 29 -20.72 2.16 12.08
N PHE A 30 -20.07 1.26 11.31
CA PHE A 30 -19.17 0.28 11.91
C PHE A 30 -17.97 0.96 12.58
N LEU A 31 -17.34 1.94 11.94
CA LEU A 31 -16.22 2.67 12.51
C LEU A 31 -16.61 3.37 13.81
N HIS A 32 -17.74 4.09 13.78
CA HIS A 32 -18.30 4.75 14.97
C HIS A 32 -18.67 3.74 16.08
N PHE A 33 -19.28 2.62 15.69
CA PHE A 33 -19.62 1.54 16.62
C PHE A 33 -18.35 0.97 17.24
N PHE A 34 -17.33 0.61 16.44
CA PHE A 34 -16.11 -0.04 16.92
C PHE A 34 -15.30 0.87 17.84
N LYS A 35 -15.24 2.18 17.55
CA LYS A 35 -14.66 3.17 18.46
C LYS A 35 -15.37 3.19 19.82
N ASN A 36 -16.71 3.24 19.82
CA ASN A 36 -17.49 3.25 21.06
C ASN A 36 -17.52 1.90 21.78
N TRP A 37 -17.38 0.80 21.03
CA TRP A 37 -17.24 -0.55 21.58
C TRP A 37 -15.93 -0.68 22.36
N ASN A 38 -14.93 0.12 22.00
CA ASN A 38 -13.57 0.17 22.53
C ASN A 38 -12.75 -1.09 22.24
N PRO A 39 -11.89 -1.08 21.19
CA PRO A 39 -11.06 -2.22 20.81
C PRO A 39 -10.12 -2.75 21.88
N GLU A 40 -9.83 -1.98 22.93
CA GLU A 40 -9.07 -2.48 24.08
C GLU A 40 -9.83 -3.58 24.87
N ASN A 41 -11.13 -3.70 24.64
CA ASN A 41 -11.96 -4.77 25.20
C ASN A 41 -11.87 -6.10 24.41
N LEU A 42 -11.08 -6.18 23.35
CA LEU A 42 -10.79 -7.45 22.67
C LEU A 42 -10.18 -8.44 23.65
N ARG A 43 -10.81 -9.60 23.82
CA ARG A 43 -10.34 -10.66 24.69
C ARG A 43 -9.27 -11.49 24.01
N THR A 44 -8.47 -12.21 24.78
CA THR A 44 -7.48 -13.17 24.23
C THR A 44 -8.11 -14.16 23.24
N ASP A 45 -9.35 -14.58 23.47
CA ASP A 45 -10.04 -15.51 22.56
C ASP A 45 -10.45 -14.86 21.22
N ASP A 46 -10.67 -13.54 21.20
CA ASP A 46 -11.04 -12.82 19.97
C ASP A 46 -9.86 -12.71 18.98
N TRP A 47 -8.64 -12.99 19.44
CA TRP A 47 -7.41 -13.08 18.64
C TRP A 47 -7.09 -14.50 18.17
N LYS A 48 -7.93 -15.49 18.49
CA LYS A 48 -7.73 -16.88 18.08
C LYS A 48 -8.59 -17.24 16.90
N GLU A 49 -8.05 -18.11 16.04
CA GLU A 49 -8.85 -18.74 15.00
C GLU A 49 -9.95 -19.63 15.61
N THR A 50 -11.09 -19.64 14.98
CA THR A 50 -12.21 -20.49 15.39
C THR A 50 -12.42 -21.58 14.37
N LYS A 51 -12.39 -22.84 14.81
CA LYS A 51 -12.74 -23.99 13.96
C LYS A 51 -14.21 -24.35 14.17
N LYS A 52 -14.95 -24.42 13.08
CA LYS A 52 -16.31 -24.91 13.08
C LYS A 52 -16.48 -25.85 11.88
N ASP A 53 -16.81 -27.08 12.15
CA ASP A 53 -16.82 -28.18 11.18
C ASP A 53 -15.43 -28.29 10.51
N GLU A 54 -15.36 -28.36 9.18
CA GLU A 54 -14.10 -28.40 8.43
C GLU A 54 -13.50 -27.00 8.12
N HIS A 55 -14.16 -25.93 8.58
CA HIS A 55 -13.76 -24.55 8.26
C HIS A 55 -13.00 -23.89 9.41
N THR A 56 -11.87 -23.25 9.07
CA THR A 56 -11.14 -22.38 9.97
C THR A 56 -11.50 -20.93 9.68
N TYR A 57 -11.95 -20.21 10.67
CA TYR A 57 -12.33 -18.81 10.57
C TYR A 57 -11.25 -17.92 11.18
N LYS A 58 -10.90 -16.85 10.49
CA LYS A 58 -9.96 -15.84 11.02
C LYS A 58 -10.46 -15.27 12.35
N PRO A 59 -9.55 -14.83 13.22
CA PRO A 59 -9.88 -14.19 14.49
C PRO A 59 -10.87 -13.02 14.32
N LEU A 60 -11.78 -12.86 15.28
CA LEU A 60 -12.73 -11.75 15.26
C LEU A 60 -12.02 -10.39 15.25
N ALA A 61 -10.95 -10.24 16.03
CA ALA A 61 -10.16 -9.03 16.09
C ALA A 61 -9.56 -8.65 14.74
N THR A 62 -8.92 -9.58 14.03
CA THR A 62 -8.34 -9.30 12.70
C THR A 62 -9.41 -8.99 11.65
N LYS A 63 -10.58 -9.62 11.72
CA LYS A 63 -11.71 -9.28 10.83
C LYS A 63 -12.21 -7.86 11.07
N ALA A 64 -12.35 -7.45 12.35
CA ALA A 64 -12.79 -6.11 12.69
C ALA A 64 -11.76 -5.04 12.27
N LEU A 65 -10.46 -5.29 12.44
CA LEU A 65 -9.40 -4.41 11.99
C LEU A 65 -9.38 -4.30 10.46
N LYS A 66 -9.45 -5.42 9.75
CA LYS A 66 -9.50 -5.42 8.28
C LYS A 66 -10.70 -4.63 7.75
N LYS A 67 -11.88 -4.82 8.33
CA LYS A 67 -13.06 -4.05 7.96
C LYS A 67 -12.86 -2.55 8.19
N THR A 68 -12.26 -2.19 9.32
CA THR A 68 -11.88 -0.80 9.62
C THR A 68 -10.96 -0.23 8.55
N PHE A 69 -9.93 -0.98 8.14
CA PHE A 69 -9.01 -0.57 7.08
C PHE A 69 -9.72 -0.33 5.75
N GLU A 70 -10.57 -1.25 5.29
CA GLU A 70 -11.31 -1.06 4.04
C GLU A 70 -12.18 0.20 4.06
N ILE A 71 -12.80 0.51 5.21
CA ILE A 71 -13.55 1.77 5.40
C ILE A 71 -12.62 2.99 5.30
N LEU A 72 -11.47 2.94 5.97
CA LEU A 72 -10.52 4.05 6.01
C LEU A 72 -9.90 4.35 4.63
N LYS A 73 -9.72 3.36 3.78
CA LYS A 73 -9.24 3.58 2.40
C LYS A 73 -10.14 4.50 1.61
N THR A 74 -11.43 4.39 1.78
CA THR A 74 -12.43 5.15 1.01
C THR A 74 -12.83 6.48 1.64
N GLN A 75 -12.56 6.67 2.94
CA GLN A 75 -12.94 7.88 3.65
C GLN A 75 -11.90 9.00 3.52
N THR A 76 -12.39 10.19 3.18
CA THR A 76 -11.60 11.42 3.09
C THR A 76 -11.73 12.32 4.31
N SER A 77 -12.68 12.02 5.23
CA SER A 77 -12.93 12.85 6.41
C SER A 77 -11.81 12.73 7.44
N GLU A 78 -11.36 13.88 7.95
CA GLU A 78 -10.40 13.92 9.05
C GLU A 78 -11.03 13.37 10.34
N GLN A 79 -10.44 12.35 10.90
CA GLN A 79 -10.86 11.75 12.16
C GLN A 79 -9.63 11.41 13.00
N ASP A 80 -9.75 11.56 14.33
CA ASP A 80 -8.78 10.99 15.25
C ASP A 80 -8.90 9.47 15.26
N LEU A 81 -7.86 8.80 14.76
CA LEU A 81 -7.76 7.35 14.65
C LEU A 81 -6.75 6.74 15.64
N SER A 82 -6.21 7.54 16.56
CA SER A 82 -5.21 7.13 17.56
C SER A 82 -5.66 5.91 18.40
N TRP A 83 -6.96 5.75 18.61
CA TRP A 83 -7.57 4.63 19.30
C TRP A 83 -7.37 3.27 18.62
N LEU A 84 -6.95 3.24 17.34
CA LEU A 84 -6.64 2.03 16.60
C LEU A 84 -5.17 1.60 16.72
N ILE A 85 -4.25 2.49 17.09
CA ILE A 85 -2.81 2.21 17.09
C ILE A 85 -2.51 0.98 17.95
N LYS A 86 -2.98 0.96 19.19
CA LYS A 86 -2.73 -0.14 20.13
C LYS A 86 -3.32 -1.49 19.69
N PRO A 87 -4.56 -1.57 19.15
CA PRO A 87 -5.09 -2.78 18.51
C PRO A 87 -4.20 -3.30 17.38
N TYR A 88 -3.72 -2.44 16.48
CA TYR A 88 -2.80 -2.85 15.42
C TYR A 88 -1.44 -3.33 15.96
N GLU A 89 -0.89 -2.66 16.96
CA GLU A 89 0.35 -3.13 17.61
C GLU A 89 0.19 -4.53 18.24
N THR A 90 -0.98 -4.79 18.85
CA THR A 90 -1.31 -6.10 19.38
C THR A 90 -1.42 -7.13 18.26
N ALA A 91 -2.11 -6.79 17.16
CA ALA A 91 -2.26 -7.67 16.01
C ALA A 91 -0.90 -8.04 15.40
N ILE A 92 -0.03 -7.05 15.15
CA ILE A 92 1.31 -7.26 14.57
C ILE A 92 2.18 -8.16 15.48
N LYS A 93 2.10 -7.99 16.81
CA LYS A 93 2.82 -8.87 17.75
C LYS A 93 2.34 -10.32 17.71
N LEU A 94 1.02 -10.53 17.53
CA LEU A 94 0.43 -11.87 17.50
C LEU A 94 0.56 -12.55 16.14
N PHE A 95 0.62 -11.77 15.06
CA PHE A 95 0.69 -12.22 13.67
C PHE A 95 1.80 -11.49 12.93
N PRO A 96 3.08 -11.72 13.28
CA PRO A 96 4.21 -10.98 12.72
C PRO A 96 4.41 -11.23 11.22
N ASP A 97 3.95 -12.37 10.72
CA ASP A 97 4.06 -12.76 9.30
C ASP A 97 2.90 -12.21 8.44
N ASP A 98 1.93 -11.49 9.04
CA ASP A 98 0.83 -10.87 8.30
C ASP A 98 1.25 -9.45 7.83
N GLU A 99 1.80 -9.38 6.62
CA GLU A 99 2.24 -8.15 5.97
C GLU A 99 1.15 -7.08 5.84
N TRP A 100 -0.13 -7.50 5.78
CA TRP A 100 -1.26 -6.59 5.68
C TRP A 100 -1.45 -5.72 6.93
N LEU A 101 -1.19 -6.27 8.12
CA LEU A 101 -1.34 -5.53 9.37
C LEU A 101 -0.36 -4.35 9.47
N LEU A 102 0.86 -4.53 8.98
CA LEU A 102 1.86 -3.46 8.96
C LEU A 102 1.48 -2.36 7.97
N ARG A 103 0.99 -2.75 6.78
CA ARG A 103 0.46 -1.82 5.77
C ARG A 103 -0.76 -1.05 6.28
N GLU A 104 -1.69 -1.74 6.95
CA GLU A 104 -2.86 -1.12 7.55
C GLU A 104 -2.47 -0.10 8.63
N LYS A 105 -1.45 -0.41 9.46
CA LYS A 105 -0.89 0.52 10.43
C LYS A 105 -0.24 1.74 9.76
N ALA A 106 0.47 1.56 8.65
CA ALA A 106 1.06 2.67 7.90
C ALA A 106 -0.02 3.65 7.40
N LEU A 107 -1.11 3.13 6.80
CA LEU A 107 -2.25 3.94 6.38
C LEU A 107 -2.89 4.68 7.56
N LEU A 108 -3.01 4.02 8.72
CA LEU A 108 -3.54 4.64 9.93
C LEU A 108 -2.73 5.87 10.35
N HIS A 109 -1.39 5.76 10.42
CA HIS A 109 -0.52 6.89 10.72
C HIS A 109 -0.63 7.98 9.65
N PHE A 110 -0.68 7.61 8.36
CA PHE A 110 -0.88 8.57 7.27
C PHE A 110 -2.19 9.37 7.46
N LYS A 111 -3.31 8.69 7.71
CA LYS A 111 -4.62 9.33 7.95
C LYS A 111 -4.63 10.19 9.21
N ASN A 112 -3.85 9.85 10.23
CA ASN A 112 -3.64 10.67 11.43
C ASN A 112 -2.69 11.85 11.22
N LYS A 113 -2.16 12.04 10.00
CA LYS A 113 -1.14 13.07 9.67
C LYS A 113 0.19 12.87 10.40
N GLU A 114 0.44 11.68 10.88
CA GLU A 114 1.68 11.24 11.53
C GLU A 114 2.66 10.73 10.48
N LEU A 115 3.04 11.61 9.53
CA LEU A 115 3.78 11.25 8.32
C LEU A 115 5.12 10.55 8.61
N GLU A 116 5.86 10.99 9.63
CA GLU A 116 7.14 10.38 9.98
C GLU A 116 7.00 8.91 10.36
N PHE A 117 5.95 8.58 11.13
CA PHE A 117 5.66 7.18 11.48
C PHE A 117 5.21 6.38 10.26
N ALA A 118 4.36 6.95 9.41
CA ALA A 118 3.94 6.30 8.17
C ALA A 118 5.14 6.02 7.25
N ILE A 119 6.00 7.00 7.02
CA ILE A 119 7.22 6.88 6.21
C ILE A 119 8.14 5.78 6.76
N LYS A 120 8.36 5.75 8.08
CA LYS A 120 9.20 4.71 8.71
C LYS A 120 8.65 3.30 8.44
N ILE A 121 7.34 3.12 8.53
CA ILE A 121 6.70 1.82 8.27
C ILE A 121 6.77 1.49 6.77
N TYR A 122 6.52 2.45 5.87
CA TYR A 122 6.64 2.19 4.43
C TYR A 122 8.06 1.86 3.99
N LYS A 123 9.09 2.45 4.61
CA LYS A 123 10.50 2.04 4.37
C LYS A 123 10.72 0.57 4.71
N GLN A 124 10.17 0.07 5.83
CA GLN A 124 10.21 -1.36 6.15
C GLN A 124 9.43 -2.19 5.12
N LEU A 125 8.21 -1.77 4.77
CA LEU A 125 7.37 -2.48 3.80
C LEU A 125 8.02 -2.59 2.42
N VAL A 126 8.67 -1.54 1.90
CA VAL A 126 9.34 -1.62 0.60
C VAL A 126 10.60 -2.49 0.63
N LEU A 127 11.21 -2.72 1.79
CA LEU A 127 12.28 -3.68 1.94
C LEU A 127 11.77 -5.13 1.79
N GLU A 128 10.65 -5.44 2.43
CA GLU A 128 10.06 -6.78 2.43
C GLU A 128 9.26 -7.07 1.15
N LEU A 129 8.58 -6.06 0.63
CA LEU A 129 7.65 -6.13 -0.50
C LEU A 129 8.10 -5.26 -1.68
N SER A 130 9.41 -5.21 -1.94
CA SER A 130 10.02 -4.34 -2.96
C SER A 130 9.43 -4.49 -4.37
N ASN A 131 8.86 -5.65 -4.68
CA ASN A 131 8.26 -6.00 -5.97
C ASN A 131 6.74 -5.74 -6.05
N LYS A 132 6.14 -5.10 -5.04
CA LYS A 132 4.70 -4.82 -4.99
C LYS A 132 4.42 -3.36 -5.33
N HIS A 133 3.80 -3.12 -6.48
CA HIS A 133 3.49 -1.78 -6.98
C HIS A 133 2.66 -0.94 -5.99
N TYR A 134 1.67 -1.56 -5.33
CA TYR A 134 0.78 -0.86 -4.40
C TYR A 134 1.49 -0.30 -3.17
N VAL A 135 2.58 -0.92 -2.72
CA VAL A 135 3.37 -0.40 -1.58
C VAL A 135 4.06 0.90 -1.97
N TRP A 136 4.65 0.98 -3.16
CA TRP A 136 5.29 2.18 -3.67
C TRP A 136 4.28 3.30 -3.94
N GLN A 137 3.09 2.96 -4.46
CA GLN A 137 2.00 3.91 -4.64
C GLN A 137 1.57 4.54 -3.32
N GLU A 138 1.22 3.72 -2.32
CA GLU A 138 0.80 4.20 -1.01
C GLU A 138 1.92 4.97 -0.28
N PHE A 139 3.17 4.57 -0.46
CA PHE A 139 4.29 5.33 0.07
C PHE A 139 4.39 6.72 -0.55
N SER A 140 4.12 6.85 -1.85
CA SER A 140 4.11 8.14 -2.54
C SER A 140 3.12 9.14 -1.96
N ASP A 141 2.01 8.67 -1.37
CA ASP A 141 1.02 9.53 -0.72
C ASP A 141 1.56 10.21 0.53
N CYS A 142 2.55 9.60 1.21
CA CYS A 142 3.21 10.19 2.37
C CYS A 142 4.22 11.30 1.99
N ILE A 143 4.57 11.44 0.70
CA ILE A 143 5.52 12.44 0.20
C ILE A 143 4.77 13.67 -0.25
N ILE A 144 4.77 14.71 0.60
CA ILE A 144 3.97 15.92 0.39
C ILE A 144 4.76 17.02 -0.32
N SER A 145 6.05 17.18 0.00
CA SER A 145 6.85 18.35 -0.39
C SER A 145 7.97 18.08 -1.40
N ASP A 146 8.18 16.82 -1.79
CA ASP A 146 9.22 16.43 -2.74
C ASP A 146 8.62 15.72 -3.96
N ASN A 147 8.28 16.50 -4.97
CA ASN A 147 7.70 15.95 -6.20
C ASN A 147 8.69 15.07 -6.96
N SER A 148 9.99 15.31 -6.91
CA SER A 148 10.99 14.44 -7.56
C SER A 148 10.98 13.04 -6.94
N LEU A 149 10.91 12.96 -5.62
CA LEU A 149 10.79 11.72 -4.89
C LEU A 149 9.46 11.02 -5.20
N LYS A 150 8.35 11.77 -5.20
CA LYS A 150 7.02 11.25 -5.52
C LYS A 150 6.95 10.69 -6.94
N ILE A 151 7.48 11.41 -7.94
CA ILE A 151 7.62 10.92 -9.32
C ILE A 151 8.40 9.60 -9.34
N GLY A 152 9.51 9.51 -8.59
CA GLY A 152 10.31 8.29 -8.51
C GLY A 152 9.53 7.11 -7.96
N MET A 153 8.76 7.29 -6.88
CA MET A 153 7.94 6.22 -6.27
C MET A 153 6.83 5.74 -7.20
N LEU A 154 6.10 6.67 -7.83
CA LEU A 154 5.04 6.32 -8.79
C LEU A 154 5.62 5.66 -10.04
N SER A 155 6.76 6.13 -10.55
CA SER A 155 7.48 5.50 -11.65
C SER A 155 7.94 4.07 -11.29
N LYS A 156 8.41 3.87 -10.04
CA LYS A 156 8.77 2.54 -9.54
C LYS A 156 7.54 1.64 -9.50
N ALA A 157 6.42 2.12 -8.99
CA ALA A 157 5.16 1.37 -8.97
C ALA A 157 4.75 0.91 -10.39
N LEU A 158 4.75 1.82 -11.37
CA LEU A 158 4.44 1.50 -12.77
C LEU A 158 5.42 0.50 -13.40
N SER A 159 6.69 0.50 -12.97
CA SER A 159 7.69 -0.44 -13.50
C SER A 159 7.54 -1.87 -12.97
N LEU A 160 6.83 -2.07 -11.87
CA LEU A 160 6.69 -3.36 -11.18
C LEU A 160 5.46 -4.17 -11.62
N GLU A 161 4.44 -3.51 -12.14
CA GLU A 161 3.19 -4.17 -12.56
C GLU A 161 3.04 -4.03 -14.09
N LYS A 162 2.52 -5.07 -14.71
CA LYS A 162 2.24 -5.12 -16.15
C LYS A 162 0.76 -5.12 -16.48
N ASN A 163 -0.08 -5.43 -15.48
CA ASN A 163 -1.52 -5.45 -15.68
C ASN A 163 -2.08 -4.05 -15.47
N GLU A 164 -2.38 -3.38 -16.57
CA GLU A 164 -2.94 -2.03 -16.61
C GLU A 164 -4.26 -1.89 -15.84
N ASP A 165 -4.97 -2.99 -15.54
CA ASP A 165 -6.19 -2.95 -14.75
C ASP A 165 -5.94 -2.40 -13.33
N PHE A 166 -4.70 -2.49 -12.83
CA PHE A 166 -4.29 -2.02 -11.50
C PHE A 166 -3.55 -0.67 -11.50
N LEU A 167 -3.24 -0.13 -12.68
CA LEU A 167 -2.34 1.02 -12.80
C LEU A 167 -3.05 2.37 -13.01
N GLY A 168 -4.38 2.35 -13.19
CA GLY A 168 -5.14 3.56 -13.55
C GLY A 168 -4.92 4.73 -12.60
N ASP A 169 -5.03 4.51 -11.30
CA ASP A 169 -4.85 5.57 -10.30
C ASP A 169 -3.39 6.05 -10.25
N ILE A 170 -2.42 5.15 -10.46
CA ILE A 170 -1.00 5.49 -10.47
C ILE A 170 -0.67 6.42 -11.65
N HIS A 171 -1.21 6.13 -12.85
CA HIS A 171 -1.06 7.01 -14.00
C HIS A 171 -1.61 8.41 -13.75
N LEU A 172 -2.78 8.52 -13.11
CA LEU A 172 -3.39 9.81 -12.78
C LEU A 172 -2.59 10.58 -11.73
N ASP A 173 -2.11 9.92 -10.68
CA ASP A 173 -1.30 10.52 -9.62
C ASP A 173 0.06 11.00 -10.16
N LEU A 174 0.68 10.19 -11.03
CA LEU A 174 1.92 10.58 -11.70
C LEU A 174 1.68 11.75 -12.65
N ALA A 175 0.63 11.72 -13.49
CA ALA A 175 0.30 12.83 -14.38
C ALA A 175 0.07 14.14 -13.62
N LYS A 176 -0.65 14.08 -12.50
CA LYS A 176 -0.86 15.24 -11.62
C LYS A 176 0.47 15.80 -11.11
N THR A 177 1.33 14.95 -10.57
CA THR A 177 2.64 15.38 -10.04
C THR A 177 3.54 15.94 -11.14
N LEU A 178 3.50 15.37 -12.35
CA LEU A 178 4.25 15.87 -13.51
C LEU A 178 3.73 17.24 -13.99
N ILE A 179 2.42 17.48 -13.94
CA ILE A 179 1.83 18.79 -14.24
C ILE A 179 2.32 19.84 -13.22
N ASP A 180 2.35 19.48 -11.94
CA ASP A 180 2.82 20.37 -10.88
C ASP A 180 4.32 20.73 -11.06
N GLU A 181 5.12 19.86 -11.67
CA GLU A 181 6.51 20.09 -12.06
C GLU A 181 6.68 20.70 -13.48
N ASN A 182 5.59 21.09 -14.12
CA ASN A 182 5.59 21.62 -15.49
C ASN A 182 6.19 20.65 -16.54
N LEU A 183 6.16 19.34 -16.28
CA LEU A 183 6.56 18.28 -17.19
C LEU A 183 5.33 17.81 -18.02
N LEU A 184 4.73 18.76 -18.74
CA LEU A 184 3.40 18.59 -19.34
C LEU A 184 3.37 17.52 -20.44
N GLU A 185 4.44 17.33 -21.20
CA GLU A 185 4.50 16.30 -22.23
C GLU A 185 4.54 14.89 -21.62
N ASN A 186 5.31 14.71 -20.55
CA ASN A 186 5.33 13.46 -19.79
C ASN A 186 3.98 13.17 -19.12
N ALA A 187 3.32 14.19 -18.58
CA ALA A 187 1.98 14.05 -18.02
C ALA A 187 0.97 13.59 -19.08
N LEU A 188 1.04 14.15 -20.31
CA LEU A 188 0.17 13.76 -21.42
C LEU A 188 0.35 12.27 -21.77
N VAL A 189 1.58 11.76 -21.77
CA VAL A 189 1.87 10.33 -22.03
C VAL A 189 1.13 9.44 -21.01
N GLU A 190 1.17 9.78 -19.73
CA GLU A 190 0.45 9.02 -18.68
C GLU A 190 -1.07 9.07 -18.86
N LEU A 191 -1.60 10.25 -19.18
CA LEU A 191 -3.03 10.44 -19.40
C LEU A 191 -3.53 9.66 -20.63
N GLU A 192 -2.78 9.68 -21.72
CA GLU A 192 -3.16 8.92 -22.92
C GLU A 192 -3.05 7.40 -22.71
N THR A 193 -2.07 6.94 -21.90
CA THR A 193 -1.98 5.53 -21.50
C THR A 193 -3.19 5.11 -20.69
N TYR A 194 -3.56 5.88 -19.67
CA TYR A 194 -4.78 5.68 -18.87
C TYR A 194 -6.03 5.64 -19.75
N LYS A 195 -6.22 6.65 -20.58
CA LYS A 195 -7.38 6.78 -21.47
C LYS A 195 -7.52 5.58 -22.39
N LYS A 196 -6.45 5.25 -23.13
CA LYS A 196 -6.42 4.13 -24.05
C LYS A 196 -6.83 2.82 -23.37
N HIS A 197 -6.31 2.56 -22.16
CA HIS A 197 -6.67 1.35 -21.44
C HIS A 197 -8.15 1.34 -21.06
N ARG A 198 -8.68 2.45 -20.53
CA ARG A 198 -10.10 2.59 -20.16
C ARG A 198 -11.02 2.39 -21.39
N GLU A 199 -10.67 2.95 -22.54
CA GLU A 199 -11.42 2.80 -23.79
C GLU A 199 -11.44 1.33 -24.25
N ILE A 200 -10.31 0.61 -24.23
CA ILE A 200 -10.24 -0.81 -24.56
C ILE A 200 -11.16 -1.67 -23.68
N LYS A 201 -11.25 -1.32 -22.39
CA LYS A 201 -12.09 -2.04 -21.41
C LYS A 201 -13.55 -1.57 -21.40
N GLY A 202 -13.89 -0.52 -22.13
CA GLY A 202 -15.23 0.10 -22.06
C GLY A 202 -15.54 0.76 -20.72
N TRP A 203 -14.50 1.16 -19.96
CA TRP A 203 -14.66 1.81 -18.67
C TRP A 203 -14.75 3.33 -18.81
N LYS A 204 -15.54 3.97 -17.93
CA LYS A 204 -15.67 5.43 -17.93
C LYS A 204 -14.36 6.10 -17.48
N LEU A 205 -14.03 7.21 -18.09
CA LEU A 205 -12.97 8.09 -17.63
C LEU A 205 -13.39 8.75 -16.30
N SER A 206 -12.42 9.03 -15.43
CA SER A 206 -12.66 9.72 -14.16
C SER A 206 -12.73 11.22 -14.34
N SER A 207 -13.41 11.94 -13.43
CA SER A 207 -13.43 13.40 -13.41
C SER A 207 -12.04 14.01 -13.22
N LEU A 208 -11.15 13.31 -12.49
CA LEU A 208 -9.75 13.72 -12.32
C LEU A 208 -9.01 13.68 -13.67
N PHE A 209 -9.22 12.65 -14.49
CA PHE A 209 -8.67 12.62 -15.84
C PHE A 209 -9.09 13.85 -16.65
N ASP A 210 -10.37 14.19 -16.65
CA ASP A 210 -10.90 15.34 -17.40
C ASP A 210 -10.25 16.66 -16.94
N GLU A 211 -10.03 16.82 -15.64
CA GLU A 211 -9.36 17.98 -15.07
C GLU A 211 -7.90 18.08 -15.53
N LEU A 212 -7.14 16.98 -15.40
CA LEU A 212 -5.72 16.95 -15.74
C LEU A 212 -5.50 17.09 -17.25
N HIS A 213 -6.34 16.43 -18.05
CA HIS A 213 -6.24 16.50 -19.51
C HIS A 213 -6.47 17.92 -20.04
N LYS A 214 -7.36 18.71 -19.45
CA LYS A 214 -7.53 20.13 -19.81
C LYS A 214 -6.24 20.94 -19.64
N LYS A 215 -5.40 20.60 -18.68
CA LYS A 215 -4.12 21.30 -18.44
C LYS A 215 -3.05 20.93 -19.47
N THR A 216 -3.20 19.82 -20.18
CA THR A 216 -2.24 19.31 -21.17
C THR A 216 -2.71 19.44 -22.61
N ILE A 217 -3.94 19.91 -22.86
CA ILE A 217 -4.58 19.90 -24.20
C ILE A 217 -3.82 20.70 -25.28
N SER A 218 -3.05 21.71 -24.88
CA SER A 218 -2.25 22.54 -25.78
C SER A 218 -0.85 21.97 -26.07
N VAL A 219 -0.49 20.87 -25.39
CA VAL A 219 0.84 20.27 -25.50
C VAL A 219 0.90 19.39 -26.74
N LYS A 220 1.90 19.63 -27.58
CA LYS A 220 2.17 18.73 -28.70
C LYS A 220 2.98 17.54 -28.19
N GLN A 221 2.38 16.37 -28.25
CA GLN A 221 3.06 15.13 -27.86
C GLN A 221 4.12 14.75 -28.91
N SER A 222 5.36 14.65 -28.50
CA SER A 222 6.47 14.10 -29.27
C SER A 222 7.03 12.83 -28.63
N LEU A 223 6.85 12.68 -27.32
CA LEU A 223 7.29 11.52 -26.56
C LEU A 223 6.39 10.30 -26.85
N LYS A 224 7.04 9.15 -27.01
CA LYS A 224 6.36 7.87 -27.21
C LYS A 224 5.96 7.21 -25.88
N ASP A 225 6.83 7.32 -24.88
CA ASP A 225 6.68 6.74 -23.54
C ASP A 225 7.51 7.53 -22.53
N ASN A 226 7.39 7.16 -21.25
CA ASN A 226 8.08 7.78 -20.14
C ASN A 226 9.24 6.93 -19.57
N GLN A 227 9.79 5.99 -20.33
CA GLN A 227 10.85 5.09 -19.85
C GLN A 227 12.11 5.84 -19.38
N GLU A 228 12.52 6.89 -20.10
CA GLU A 228 13.67 7.71 -19.70
C GLU A 228 13.38 8.54 -18.44
N LEU A 229 12.15 9.03 -18.27
CA LEU A 229 11.71 9.66 -17.03
C LEU A 229 11.81 8.67 -15.86
N TYR A 230 11.28 7.46 -16.03
CA TYR A 230 11.33 6.44 -14.97
C TYR A 230 12.76 6.10 -14.57
N LYS A 231 13.65 5.85 -15.55
CA LYS A 231 15.07 5.61 -15.29
C LYS A 231 15.74 6.74 -14.50
N LYS A 232 15.37 7.99 -14.78
CA LYS A 232 15.90 9.17 -14.09
C LYS A 232 15.44 9.26 -12.64
N TYR A 233 14.15 9.01 -12.38
CA TYR A 233 13.55 9.32 -11.07
C TYR A 233 13.47 8.13 -10.12
N ILE A 234 13.41 6.88 -10.60
CA ILE A 234 13.39 5.68 -9.73
C ILE A 234 14.55 5.66 -8.73
N PRO A 235 15.81 6.00 -9.10
CA PRO A 235 16.91 6.02 -8.13
C PRO A 235 16.69 6.96 -6.93
N PHE A 236 15.96 8.07 -7.08
CA PHE A 236 15.61 8.94 -5.95
C PHE A 236 14.72 8.20 -4.95
N ALA A 237 13.71 7.48 -5.45
CA ALA A 237 12.81 6.71 -4.60
C ALA A 237 13.54 5.57 -3.88
N GLU A 238 14.38 4.82 -4.59
CA GLU A 238 15.16 3.71 -4.01
C GLU A 238 16.16 4.21 -2.98
N ASN A 239 16.93 5.25 -3.28
CA ASN A 239 17.89 5.84 -2.36
C ASN A 239 17.22 6.33 -1.08
N PHE A 240 16.08 7.03 -1.17
CA PHE A 240 15.34 7.50 -0.01
C PHE A 240 14.78 6.33 0.82
N SER A 241 14.20 5.34 0.14
CA SER A 241 13.51 4.22 0.79
C SER A 241 14.48 3.31 1.54
N TYR A 242 15.68 3.16 1.02
CA TYR A 242 16.69 2.23 1.55
C TYR A 242 17.81 2.92 2.33
N ALA A 243 17.78 4.26 2.49
CA ALA A 243 18.85 5.02 3.13
C ALA A 243 19.14 4.62 4.58
N ASP A 244 18.13 4.13 5.30
CA ASP A 244 18.23 3.81 6.74
C ASP A 244 18.68 2.36 6.99
N PHE A 245 18.95 1.59 5.94
CA PHE A 245 19.34 0.19 6.04
C PHE A 245 20.84 0.01 5.78
N ASP A 246 21.44 -0.93 6.49
CA ASP A 246 22.84 -1.32 6.26
C ASP A 246 22.97 -2.05 4.93
N TRP A 247 23.92 -1.61 4.12
CA TRP A 247 24.22 -2.21 2.82
C TRP A 247 25.49 -3.04 2.89
N THR A 248 25.43 -4.22 2.28
CA THR A 248 26.61 -5.04 2.05
C THR A 248 26.87 -5.09 0.56
N GLU A 249 28.09 -4.70 0.15
CA GLU A 249 28.52 -4.83 -1.24
C GLU A 249 28.80 -6.29 -1.55
N LEU A 250 28.19 -6.80 -2.60
CA LEU A 250 28.35 -8.17 -3.04
C LEU A 250 28.81 -8.20 -4.49
N VAL A 251 29.70 -9.14 -4.79
CA VAL A 251 30.20 -9.37 -6.14
C VAL A 251 29.49 -10.57 -6.77
N LEU A 252 29.03 -10.41 -8.01
CA LEU A 252 28.52 -11.52 -8.80
C LEU A 252 29.68 -12.41 -9.23
N VAL A 253 29.73 -13.64 -8.72
CA VAL A 253 30.83 -14.58 -8.97
C VAL A 253 30.51 -15.69 -9.95
N ASP A 254 29.19 -16.03 -10.06
CA ASP A 254 28.79 -17.12 -10.95
C ASP A 254 27.38 -16.91 -11.53
N LYS A 255 27.17 -17.48 -12.73
CA LYS A 255 25.88 -17.58 -13.42
C LYS A 255 25.70 -19.01 -13.89
N TRP A 256 24.71 -19.68 -13.37
CA TRP A 256 24.47 -21.08 -13.67
C TRP A 256 22.95 -21.35 -13.86
N LYS A 257 22.62 -22.56 -14.29
CA LYS A 257 21.23 -23.01 -14.40
C LYS A 257 20.98 -24.13 -13.41
N ASP A 258 19.87 -24.04 -12.68
CA ASP A 258 19.45 -25.10 -11.79
C ASP A 258 18.88 -26.30 -12.58
N ASP A 259 18.57 -27.40 -11.87
CA ASP A 259 18.02 -28.64 -12.44
C ASP A 259 16.70 -28.44 -13.21
N LYS A 260 16.01 -27.31 -12.99
CA LYS A 260 14.78 -26.89 -13.68
C LYS A 260 15.06 -25.95 -14.85
N GLY A 261 16.33 -25.71 -15.17
CA GLY A 261 16.76 -24.82 -16.27
C GLY A 261 16.61 -23.32 -15.97
N LYS A 262 16.32 -22.92 -14.71
CA LYS A 262 16.25 -21.50 -14.34
C LYS A 262 17.65 -20.92 -14.14
N GLU A 263 17.87 -19.72 -14.66
CA GLU A 263 19.11 -18.98 -14.43
C GLU A 263 19.23 -18.58 -12.96
N ARG A 264 20.40 -18.83 -12.38
CA ARG A 264 20.80 -18.48 -11.03
C ARG A 264 22.02 -17.57 -11.08
N LEU A 265 22.05 -16.61 -10.17
CA LEU A 265 23.16 -15.67 -9.99
C LEU A 265 23.69 -15.86 -8.58
N THR A 266 24.97 -16.20 -8.46
CA THR A 266 25.66 -16.35 -7.15
C THR A 266 26.41 -15.09 -6.82
N PHE A 267 26.18 -14.57 -5.61
CA PHE A 267 26.81 -13.38 -5.07
C PHE A 267 27.58 -13.72 -3.80
N THR A 268 28.70 -13.03 -3.56
CA THR A 268 29.51 -13.16 -2.35
C THR A 268 30.13 -11.84 -1.93
N ASP A 269 30.36 -11.67 -0.62
CA ASP A 269 31.21 -10.62 -0.05
C ASP A 269 32.71 -11.04 0.01
N GLY A 270 33.02 -12.23 -0.46
CA GLY A 270 34.36 -12.82 -0.41
C GLY A 270 34.81 -13.30 0.97
N LYS A 271 33.95 -13.31 1.98
CA LYS A 271 34.26 -13.67 3.36
C LYS A 271 33.28 -14.67 3.96
N THR A 272 32.06 -14.21 4.24
CA THR A 272 31.07 -14.95 5.03
C THR A 272 29.74 -15.12 4.32
N ILE A 273 29.45 -14.28 3.32
CA ILE A 273 28.18 -14.27 2.61
C ILE A 273 28.37 -14.89 1.23
N GLU A 274 27.61 -15.93 0.96
CA GLU A 274 27.43 -16.48 -0.37
C GLU A 274 25.98 -16.94 -0.52
N PHE A 275 25.29 -16.46 -1.54
CA PHE A 275 23.94 -16.91 -1.85
C PHE A 275 23.62 -16.80 -3.34
N ALA A 276 22.65 -17.59 -3.78
CA ALA A 276 22.18 -17.56 -5.14
C ALA A 276 20.72 -17.10 -5.22
N ILE A 277 20.42 -16.25 -6.21
CA ILE A 277 19.06 -15.80 -6.52
C ILE A 277 18.63 -16.27 -7.90
N SER A 278 17.32 -16.39 -8.13
CA SER A 278 16.77 -16.55 -9.48
C SER A 278 16.82 -15.23 -10.20
N LYS A 279 17.16 -15.28 -11.47
CA LYS A 279 17.01 -14.12 -12.36
C LYS A 279 15.53 -13.95 -12.76
#